data_8ba0ef1f46265c5450a1cdb0be20036b
#
_entry.id   8ba0ef1f46265c5450a1cdb0be20036b
#
_cell.length_a   1.000
_cell.length_b   1.000
_cell.length_c   1.000
_cell.angle_alpha   90.00
_cell.angle_beta   90.00
_cell.angle_gamma   90.00
#
_symmetry.space_group_name_H-M   'P 1'
#
loop_
_entity.id
_entity.type
_entity.pdbx_description
1 polymer ?
#
loop_
_entity_poly.entity_id
_entity_poly.type
_entity_poly.pdbx_seq_one_letter_code
_entity_poly.pdbx_strand_id
1 'polypeptide(L)'
;MTVQKRSVPLDGMRALAIIAIIFYHLMPHVLPGGYLAVNIFFILTGFFVTASVIKEYSEKGKLAYKSYLSRRFHKLFFPLLSMMIVVTAYITLFQRGLLLNLRPWILSSLGMFNNWWQISVGASYFEQFYVQSPFMHLWFLSVISQFYIIWPLVMLLLLALYKDKRIILYTAVLLSLFSALAMGMLYVPGEDASRVYYGTDTRLFSFMIGSALSVVWPLERLDEPVPKQIGRRLTLAGLLSYAVLGVMFSSMLDSQAFTYRGGMFLNSVMIGIAVVLTAHPANFISKILRFKPFQWIGRRSFLLYLWYYPVVSLYQAKVVDTSVDPGRHVLIQLVLILCLSEIGYQLFEKERRKIPFGPSWRLGDTFSKRKLSGSLGFTGHFPEKIFATGSVCLLLIALTGLVQAKSGENADVQELREQIAASQSKMEEINRDASARSRAINNIEGLEREVVLFAHDADITFIGDSVLLSVSDQLVTIFGRAVVEGAVSRQLYQTTEVIADLKKREQLHDTVVVFLGSNGTFTRTQMERFIKEIGTSKDLFFLTTNVPR
;
A
#
# COMPACT_ATOMS: atom_id res chain seq x y z
N MET A 1 -16.10 26.29 21.75
CA MET A 1 -15.01 25.60 21.07
C MET A 1 -14.88 26.21 19.68
N THR A 2 -13.86 27.03 19.45
CA THR A 2 -13.58 27.59 18.12
C THR A 2 -13.13 26.43 17.22
N VAL A 3 -14.02 26.04 16.29
CA VAL A 3 -13.68 25.08 15.23
C VAL A 3 -12.50 25.69 14.47
N GLN A 4 -11.37 25.00 14.44
CA GLN A 4 -10.21 25.43 13.65
C GLN A 4 -10.70 25.67 12.20
N LYS A 5 -10.51 26.89 11.69
CA LYS A 5 -10.99 27.28 10.35
C LYS A 5 -10.45 26.27 9.33
N ARG A 6 -11.34 25.52 8.71
CA ARG A 6 -10.99 24.47 7.75
C ARG A 6 -10.31 25.11 6.55
N SER A 7 -9.08 24.71 6.25
CA SER A 7 -8.39 25.20 5.06
C SER A 7 -8.93 24.50 3.81
N VAL A 8 -9.82 25.19 3.10
CA VAL A 8 -10.49 24.67 1.90
C VAL A 8 -9.50 24.21 0.83
N PRO A 9 -8.43 24.95 0.49
CA PRO A 9 -7.46 24.48 -0.54
C PRO A 9 -6.73 23.20 -0.18
N LEU A 10 -6.46 22.96 1.13
CA LEU A 10 -5.79 21.73 1.58
C LEU A 10 -6.71 20.49 1.50
N ASP A 11 -8.03 20.67 1.56
CA ASP A 11 -8.96 19.59 1.21
C ASP A 11 -8.84 19.23 -0.28
N GLY A 12 -8.66 20.23 -1.17
CA GLY A 12 -8.38 19.98 -2.59
C GLY A 12 -7.06 19.22 -2.82
N MET A 13 -6.03 19.50 -2.01
CA MET A 13 -4.78 18.74 -2.07
C MET A 13 -4.95 17.28 -1.62
N ARG A 14 -5.80 17.02 -0.62
CA ARG A 14 -6.20 15.64 -0.24
C ARG A 14 -6.90 14.91 -1.39
N ALA A 15 -7.69 15.65 -2.18
CA ALA A 15 -8.35 15.08 -3.36
C ALA A 15 -7.32 14.62 -4.39
N LEU A 16 -6.32 15.44 -4.71
CA LEU A 16 -5.24 15.04 -5.61
C LEU A 16 -4.48 13.81 -5.09
N ALA A 17 -4.21 13.78 -3.79
CA ALA A 17 -3.51 12.66 -3.16
C ALA A 17 -4.28 11.35 -3.29
N ILE A 18 -5.58 11.34 -2.95
CA ILE A 18 -6.36 10.10 -3.02
C ILE A 18 -6.61 9.65 -4.47
N ILE A 19 -6.76 10.59 -5.41
CA ILE A 19 -6.84 10.28 -6.83
C ILE A 19 -5.55 9.59 -7.28
N ALA A 20 -4.38 10.15 -6.95
CA ALA A 20 -3.08 9.57 -7.34
C ALA A 20 -2.89 8.15 -6.76
N ILE A 21 -3.30 7.90 -5.51
CA ILE A 21 -3.23 6.58 -4.88
C ILE A 21 -4.16 5.58 -5.58
N ILE A 22 -5.40 5.96 -5.89
CA ILE A 22 -6.36 5.09 -6.59
C ILE A 22 -5.84 4.76 -8.00
N PHE A 23 -5.32 5.75 -8.73
CA PHE A 23 -4.76 5.53 -10.07
C PHE A 23 -3.52 4.63 -10.05
N TYR A 24 -2.65 4.75 -9.04
CA TYR A 24 -1.51 3.83 -8.86
C TYR A 24 -1.95 2.37 -8.76
N HIS A 25 -3.07 2.06 -8.09
CA HIS A 25 -3.55 0.69 -7.95
C HIS A 25 -4.39 0.20 -9.13
N LEU A 26 -5.08 1.10 -9.84
CA LEU A 26 -5.91 0.74 -10.99
C LEU A 26 -5.12 0.75 -12.31
N MET A 27 -4.16 1.66 -12.44
CA MET A 27 -3.40 1.90 -13.67
C MET A 27 -1.94 2.28 -13.34
N PRO A 28 -1.13 1.37 -12.77
CA PRO A 28 0.22 1.67 -12.29
C PRO A 28 1.16 2.17 -13.40
N HIS A 29 0.94 1.75 -14.64
CA HIS A 29 1.69 2.22 -15.80
C HIS A 29 1.46 3.70 -16.14
N VAL A 30 0.30 4.29 -15.76
CA VAL A 30 -0.01 5.71 -16.01
C VAL A 30 0.62 6.61 -14.96
N LEU A 31 0.64 6.18 -13.70
CA LEU A 31 1.18 6.97 -12.59
C LEU A 31 2.02 6.09 -11.66
N PRO A 32 3.20 5.64 -12.09
CA PRO A 32 4.02 4.67 -11.36
C PRO A 32 4.50 5.18 -9.99
N GLY A 33 4.68 6.48 -9.81
CA GLY A 33 5.01 7.12 -8.54
C GLY A 33 3.80 7.52 -7.68
N GLY A 34 2.58 7.10 -8.06
CA GLY A 34 1.36 7.49 -7.32
C GLY A 34 1.33 7.04 -5.86
N TYR A 35 2.09 5.99 -5.49
CA TYR A 35 2.28 5.55 -4.11
C TYR A 35 2.94 6.62 -3.21
N LEU A 36 3.72 7.55 -3.78
CA LEU A 36 4.32 8.68 -3.06
C LEU A 36 3.27 9.68 -2.54
N ALA A 37 2.06 9.69 -3.12
CA ALA A 37 0.99 10.60 -2.69
C ALA A 37 0.53 10.36 -1.24
N VAL A 38 0.83 9.19 -0.66
CA VAL A 38 0.62 8.90 0.76
C VAL A 38 1.37 9.90 1.66
N ASN A 39 2.53 10.42 1.22
CA ASN A 39 3.30 11.43 1.95
C ASN A 39 2.51 12.72 2.17
N ILE A 40 1.59 13.08 1.25
CA ILE A 40 0.70 14.25 1.40
C ILE A 40 -0.16 14.10 2.66
N PHE A 41 -0.70 12.91 2.90
CA PHE A 41 -1.50 12.66 4.10
C PHE A 41 -0.68 12.68 5.38
N PHE A 42 0.55 12.16 5.38
CA PHE A 42 1.45 12.26 6.52
C PHE A 42 1.78 13.72 6.85
N ILE A 43 2.17 14.51 5.85
CA ILE A 43 2.53 15.93 6.02
C ILE A 43 1.33 16.74 6.52
N LEU A 44 0.17 16.61 5.88
CA LEU A 44 -1.04 17.30 6.33
C LEU A 44 -1.44 16.89 7.74
N THR A 45 -1.28 15.60 8.09
CA THR A 45 -1.58 15.12 9.44
C THR A 45 -0.63 15.74 10.46
N GLY A 46 0.68 15.71 10.21
CA GLY A 46 1.68 16.35 11.06
C GLY A 46 1.43 17.84 11.26
N PHE A 47 1.11 18.54 10.17
CA PHE A 47 0.77 19.95 10.18
C PHE A 47 -0.45 20.26 11.08
N PHE A 48 -1.58 19.58 10.87
CA PHE A 48 -2.79 19.86 11.62
C PHE A 48 -2.75 19.36 13.07
N VAL A 49 -2.07 18.25 13.34
CA VAL A 49 -1.88 17.74 14.70
C VAL A 49 -1.08 18.75 15.52
N THR A 50 0.08 19.14 15.00
CA THR A 50 0.99 20.07 15.70
C THR A 50 0.34 21.43 15.89
N ALA A 51 -0.29 22.00 14.87
CA ALA A 51 -1.02 23.26 14.97
C ALA A 51 -2.14 23.21 16.04
N SER A 52 -2.89 22.09 16.07
CA SER A 52 -3.98 21.91 17.04
C SER A 52 -3.49 21.83 18.48
N VAL A 53 -2.38 21.11 18.71
CA VAL A 53 -1.78 20.97 20.06
C VAL A 53 -1.19 22.29 20.52
N ILE A 54 -0.42 22.99 19.67
CA ILE A 54 0.16 24.30 19.99
C ILE A 54 -0.96 25.29 20.34
N LYS A 55 -2.00 25.36 19.56
CA LYS A 55 -3.14 26.25 19.78
C LYS A 55 -3.82 25.98 21.11
N GLU A 56 -4.23 24.72 21.38
CA GLU A 56 -4.91 24.38 22.62
C GLU A 56 -4.03 24.63 23.86
N TYR A 57 -2.72 24.32 23.75
CA TYR A 57 -1.77 24.58 24.83
C TYR A 57 -1.57 26.09 25.06
N SER A 58 -1.46 26.89 24.01
CA SER A 58 -1.31 28.36 24.12
C SER A 58 -2.55 29.04 24.71
N GLU A 59 -3.76 28.52 24.38
CA GLU A 59 -5.02 29.08 24.88
C GLU A 59 -5.34 28.66 26.33
N LYS A 60 -4.98 27.43 26.75
CA LYS A 60 -5.45 26.81 27.99
C LYS A 60 -4.32 26.40 28.96
N GLY A 61 -3.06 26.56 28.58
CA GLY A 61 -1.91 26.08 29.34
C GLY A 61 -1.80 24.55 29.45
N LYS A 62 -2.72 23.80 28.85
CA LYS A 62 -2.79 22.34 28.89
C LYS A 62 -3.51 21.77 27.65
N LEU A 63 -3.22 20.53 27.33
CA LEU A 63 -3.97 19.74 26.31
C LEU A 63 -4.92 18.78 27.05
N ALA A 64 -6.19 18.79 26.67
CA ALA A 64 -7.15 17.79 27.12
C ALA A 64 -6.93 16.46 26.35
N TYR A 65 -5.80 15.77 26.64
CA TYR A 65 -5.28 14.65 25.86
C TYR A 65 -6.31 13.52 25.68
N LYS A 66 -7.04 13.12 26.72
CA LYS A 66 -8.10 12.10 26.61
C LYS A 66 -9.20 12.51 25.62
N SER A 67 -9.64 13.77 25.69
CA SER A 67 -10.64 14.31 24.75
C SER A 67 -10.10 14.44 23.33
N TYR A 68 -8.83 14.81 23.18
CA TYR A 68 -8.14 14.83 21.89
C TYR A 68 -8.10 13.44 21.23
N LEU A 69 -7.65 12.40 21.96
CA LEU A 69 -7.59 11.02 21.46
C LEU A 69 -8.99 10.47 21.18
N SER A 70 -9.96 10.67 22.06
CA SER A 70 -11.32 10.19 21.89
C SER A 70 -11.94 10.70 20.58
N ARG A 71 -11.78 11.99 20.26
CA ARG A 71 -12.30 12.57 18.99
C ARG A 71 -11.67 11.92 17.76
N ARG A 72 -10.37 11.63 17.81
CA ARG A 72 -9.66 11.00 16.68
C ARG A 72 -9.99 9.53 16.55
N PHE A 73 -10.04 8.82 17.68
CA PHE A 73 -10.43 7.42 17.72
C PHE A 73 -11.82 7.22 17.12
N HIS A 74 -12.82 7.97 17.58
CA HIS A 74 -14.17 7.84 17.03
C HIS A 74 -14.25 8.12 15.53
N LYS A 75 -13.48 9.09 15.06
CA LYS A 75 -13.45 9.43 13.62
C LYS A 75 -12.83 8.34 12.75
N LEU A 76 -11.83 7.61 13.27
CA LEU A 76 -11.11 6.59 12.50
C LEU A 76 -11.71 5.19 12.71
N PHE A 77 -12.01 4.84 13.96
CA PHE A 77 -12.32 3.48 14.36
C PHE A 77 -13.68 2.99 13.83
N PHE A 78 -14.74 3.79 13.94
CA PHE A 78 -16.07 3.33 13.54
C PHE A 78 -16.24 3.14 12.03
N PRO A 79 -15.75 4.05 11.14
CA PRO A 79 -15.74 3.78 9.72
C PRO A 79 -14.87 2.58 9.35
N LEU A 80 -13.70 2.41 9.99
CA LEU A 80 -12.83 1.26 9.80
C LEU A 80 -13.55 -0.05 10.18
N LEU A 81 -14.12 -0.12 11.38
CA LEU A 81 -14.85 -1.30 11.86
C LEU A 81 -16.03 -1.65 10.93
N SER A 82 -16.79 -0.64 10.50
CA SER A 82 -17.90 -0.84 9.56
C SER A 82 -17.43 -1.41 8.23
N MET A 83 -16.37 -0.87 7.64
CA MET A 83 -15.78 -1.39 6.41
C MET A 83 -15.31 -2.83 6.59
N MET A 84 -14.62 -3.14 7.69
CA MET A 84 -14.14 -4.50 7.98
C MET A 84 -15.28 -5.50 8.12
N ILE A 85 -16.38 -5.13 8.80
CA ILE A 85 -17.57 -5.99 8.92
C ILE A 85 -18.17 -6.27 7.55
N VAL A 86 -18.38 -5.24 6.72
CA VAL A 86 -18.98 -5.41 5.39
C VAL A 86 -18.09 -6.25 4.47
N VAL A 87 -16.79 -5.98 4.46
CA VAL A 87 -15.82 -6.72 3.64
C VAL A 87 -15.74 -8.18 4.11
N THR A 88 -15.66 -8.43 5.43
CA THR A 88 -15.62 -9.79 5.96
C THR A 88 -16.91 -10.54 5.67
N ALA A 89 -18.08 -9.91 5.80
CA ALA A 89 -19.36 -10.52 5.44
C ALA A 89 -19.42 -10.88 3.94
N TYR A 90 -18.94 -9.99 3.07
CA TYR A 90 -18.84 -10.25 1.63
C TYR A 90 -17.93 -11.45 1.33
N ILE A 91 -16.74 -11.49 1.92
CA ILE A 91 -15.80 -12.62 1.78
C ILE A 91 -16.44 -13.92 2.23
N THR A 92 -17.13 -13.91 3.38
CA THR A 92 -17.81 -15.09 3.93
C THR A 92 -18.86 -15.66 3.00
N LEU A 93 -19.61 -14.79 2.31
CA LEU A 93 -20.68 -15.20 1.42
C LEU A 93 -20.19 -15.60 0.01
N PHE A 94 -19.22 -14.86 -0.54
CA PHE A 94 -18.95 -14.90 -1.97
C PHE A 94 -17.50 -15.31 -2.35
N GLN A 95 -16.54 -15.21 -1.41
CA GLN A 95 -15.11 -15.45 -1.69
C GLN A 95 -14.40 -16.13 -0.52
N ARG A 96 -14.91 -17.29 -0.09
CA ARG A 96 -14.45 -17.99 1.13
C ARG A 96 -12.96 -18.30 1.17
N GLY A 97 -12.30 -18.44 0.03
CA GLY A 97 -10.84 -18.62 -0.05
C GLY A 97 -10.05 -17.49 0.63
N LEU A 98 -10.60 -16.26 0.66
CA LEU A 98 -9.99 -15.10 1.32
C LEU A 98 -10.17 -15.08 2.85
N LEU A 99 -10.87 -16.05 3.44
CA LEU A 99 -10.96 -16.19 4.90
C LEU A 99 -9.66 -16.68 5.53
N LEU A 100 -8.79 -17.29 4.72
CA LEU A 100 -7.52 -17.80 5.20
C LEU A 100 -6.67 -16.63 5.77
N ASN A 101 -6.14 -16.85 6.97
CA ASN A 101 -5.33 -15.85 7.71
C ASN A 101 -6.02 -14.50 7.96
N LEU A 102 -7.35 -14.38 7.79
CA LEU A 102 -8.07 -13.12 7.93
C LEU A 102 -8.03 -12.55 9.35
N ARG A 103 -8.01 -13.41 10.38
CA ARG A 103 -8.01 -12.99 11.80
C ARG A 103 -6.82 -12.09 12.15
N PRO A 104 -5.55 -12.45 11.85
CA PRO A 104 -4.41 -11.58 12.12
C PRO A 104 -4.51 -10.21 11.43
N TRP A 105 -5.01 -10.16 10.19
CA TRP A 105 -5.22 -8.90 9.46
C TRP A 105 -6.21 -7.98 10.19
N ILE A 106 -7.33 -8.53 10.66
CA ILE A 106 -8.33 -7.76 11.39
C ILE A 106 -7.81 -7.32 12.75
N LEU A 107 -7.22 -8.23 13.52
CA LEU A 107 -6.72 -7.92 14.87
C LEU A 107 -5.60 -6.89 14.85
N SER A 108 -4.63 -7.03 13.95
CA SER A 108 -3.53 -6.08 13.81
C SER A 108 -4.02 -4.69 13.36
N SER A 109 -5.02 -4.64 12.48
CA SER A 109 -5.61 -3.39 12.01
C SER A 109 -6.44 -2.69 13.09
N LEU A 110 -7.27 -3.40 13.83
CA LEU A 110 -8.04 -2.83 14.96
C LEU A 110 -7.12 -2.42 16.11
N GLY A 111 -6.02 -3.14 16.34
CA GLY A 111 -4.98 -2.81 17.31
C GLY A 111 -4.05 -1.68 16.85
N MET A 112 -4.20 -1.16 15.64
CA MET A 112 -3.38 -0.07 15.06
C MET A 112 -1.87 -0.40 15.01
N PHE A 113 -1.51 -1.67 14.79
CA PHE A 113 -0.12 -2.14 14.58
C PHE A 113 0.04 -2.99 13.31
N ASN A 114 -0.90 -2.92 12.41
CA ASN A 114 -0.93 -3.70 11.17
C ASN A 114 0.35 -3.54 10.32
N ASN A 115 0.98 -2.36 10.31
CA ASN A 115 2.24 -2.12 9.62
C ASN A 115 3.39 -2.98 10.17
N TRP A 116 3.53 -3.08 11.49
CA TRP A 116 4.55 -3.91 12.14
C TRP A 116 4.26 -5.40 11.97
N TRP A 117 2.98 -5.77 12.02
CA TRP A 117 2.59 -7.14 11.75
C TRP A 117 2.91 -7.54 10.30
N GLN A 118 2.61 -6.70 9.31
CA GLN A 118 2.97 -6.96 7.91
C GLN A 118 4.48 -7.14 7.73
N ILE A 119 5.29 -6.29 8.38
CA ILE A 119 6.75 -6.43 8.38
C ILE A 119 7.17 -7.79 8.98
N SER A 120 6.57 -8.19 10.10
CA SER A 120 6.94 -9.44 10.79
C SER A 120 6.62 -10.71 10.02
N VAL A 121 5.61 -10.67 9.17
CA VAL A 121 5.22 -11.82 8.31
C VAL A 121 5.78 -11.73 6.89
N GLY A 122 6.61 -10.72 6.59
CA GLY A 122 7.20 -10.51 5.27
C GLY A 122 6.18 -10.19 4.16
N ALA A 123 5.04 -9.59 4.52
CA ALA A 123 4.04 -9.23 3.52
C ALA A 123 4.54 -8.07 2.64
N SER A 124 4.70 -8.32 1.35
CA SER A 124 5.14 -7.31 0.40
C SER A 124 4.00 -6.39 -0.02
N TYR A 125 4.28 -5.07 -0.06
CA TYR A 125 3.36 -4.07 -0.63
C TYR A 125 3.45 -4.02 -2.16
N PHE A 126 4.60 -4.35 -2.70
CA PHE A 126 4.94 -4.18 -4.11
C PHE A 126 4.74 -5.45 -4.94
N GLU A 127 4.60 -6.62 -4.31
CA GLU A 127 4.26 -7.86 -4.99
C GLU A 127 2.79 -7.86 -5.42
N GLN A 128 2.56 -7.96 -6.73
CA GLN A 128 1.21 -7.86 -7.31
C GLN A 128 0.58 -9.23 -7.65
N PHE A 129 1.31 -10.34 -7.45
CA PHE A 129 0.94 -11.66 -7.98
C PHE A 129 0.16 -12.56 -7.04
N TYR A 130 0.13 -12.27 -5.74
CA TYR A 130 -0.71 -13.02 -4.82
C TYR A 130 -2.02 -12.30 -4.57
N VAL A 131 -3.08 -13.06 -4.34
CA VAL A 131 -4.35 -12.52 -3.86
C VAL A 131 -4.10 -11.90 -2.48
N GLN A 132 -3.76 -10.62 -2.51
CA GLN A 132 -3.43 -9.87 -1.31
C GLN A 132 -4.67 -9.66 -0.44
N SER A 133 -4.49 -9.68 0.87
CA SER A 133 -5.58 -9.38 1.80
C SER A 133 -6.22 -8.02 1.47
N PRO A 134 -7.56 -7.90 1.42
CA PRO A 134 -8.25 -6.62 1.18
C PRO A 134 -7.98 -5.58 2.27
N PHE A 135 -7.27 -5.94 3.34
CA PHE A 135 -6.88 -5.06 4.45
C PHE A 135 -5.42 -4.60 4.40
N MET A 136 -4.68 -4.93 3.36
CA MET A 136 -3.26 -4.60 3.23
C MET A 136 -2.98 -3.10 3.38
N HIS A 137 -3.77 -2.25 2.75
CA HIS A 137 -3.61 -0.79 2.79
C HIS A 137 -3.70 -0.17 4.20
N LEU A 138 -4.20 -0.91 5.20
CA LEU A 138 -4.42 -0.41 6.57
C LEU A 138 -3.12 -0.19 7.37
N TRP A 139 -1.95 -0.59 6.82
CA TRP A 139 -0.66 -0.22 7.39
C TRP A 139 -0.51 1.28 7.62
N PHE A 140 -0.95 2.10 6.66
CA PHE A 140 -0.87 3.55 6.75
C PHE A 140 -1.73 4.12 7.89
N LEU A 141 -2.93 3.57 8.10
CA LEU A 141 -3.81 3.97 9.21
C LEU A 141 -3.18 3.63 10.56
N SER A 142 -2.47 2.51 10.65
CA SER A 142 -1.72 2.11 11.84
C SER A 142 -0.60 3.10 12.14
N VAL A 143 0.22 3.45 11.17
CA VAL A 143 1.31 4.45 11.33
C VAL A 143 0.75 5.81 11.77
N ILE A 144 -0.30 6.31 11.12
CA ILE A 144 -0.94 7.59 11.50
C ILE A 144 -1.50 7.54 12.92
N SER A 145 -2.11 6.43 13.33
CA SER A 145 -2.66 6.27 14.67
C SER A 145 -1.57 6.30 15.73
N GLN A 146 -0.41 5.69 15.47
CA GLN A 146 0.77 5.77 16.33
C GLN A 146 1.25 7.22 16.47
N PHE A 147 1.30 7.99 15.38
CA PHE A 147 1.65 9.42 15.43
C PHE A 147 0.62 10.27 16.20
N TYR A 148 -0.66 9.96 16.10
CA TYR A 148 -1.70 10.63 16.88
C TYR A 148 -1.54 10.43 18.39
N ILE A 149 -0.99 9.30 18.81
CA ILE A 149 -0.75 8.98 20.21
C ILE A 149 0.59 9.58 20.68
N ILE A 150 1.68 9.26 19.98
CA ILE A 150 3.05 9.53 20.46
C ILE A 150 3.40 11.01 20.34
N TRP A 151 3.16 11.64 19.20
CA TRP A 151 3.65 12.99 18.95
C TRP A 151 3.08 14.05 19.89
N PRO A 152 1.79 14.11 20.21
CA PRO A 152 1.28 15.06 21.21
C PRO A 152 1.86 14.88 22.61
N LEU A 153 2.18 13.63 23.03
CA LEU A 153 2.86 13.38 24.30
C LEU A 153 4.27 13.95 24.31
N VAL A 154 5.02 13.74 23.24
CA VAL A 154 6.36 14.33 23.05
C VAL A 154 6.27 15.86 23.08
N MET A 155 5.29 16.45 22.36
CA MET A 155 5.09 17.89 22.36
C MET A 155 4.77 18.43 23.77
N LEU A 156 3.90 17.77 24.52
CA LEU A 156 3.57 18.17 25.91
C LEU A 156 4.80 18.13 26.81
N LEU A 157 5.61 17.08 26.70
CA LEU A 157 6.87 16.95 27.44
C LEU A 157 7.83 18.10 27.08
N LEU A 158 8.03 18.36 25.78
CA LEU A 158 8.90 19.44 25.31
C LEU A 158 8.42 20.83 25.78
N LEU A 159 7.12 21.11 25.69
CA LEU A 159 6.54 22.38 26.13
C LEU A 159 6.60 22.54 27.64
N ALA A 160 6.47 21.47 28.42
CA ALA A 160 6.61 21.49 29.86
C ALA A 160 8.06 21.80 30.31
N LEU A 161 9.05 21.24 29.61
CA LEU A 161 10.48 21.40 29.92
C LEU A 161 11.04 22.76 29.46
N TYR A 162 10.74 23.15 28.22
CA TYR A 162 11.40 24.30 27.59
C TYR A 162 10.55 25.55 27.46
N LYS A 163 9.21 25.46 27.62
CA LYS A 163 8.24 26.55 27.50
C LYS A 163 8.31 27.36 26.18
N ASP A 164 9.11 26.96 25.23
CA ASP A 164 9.26 27.58 23.92
C ASP A 164 8.83 26.60 22.80
N LYS A 165 7.91 27.05 21.95
CA LYS A 165 7.43 26.27 20.80
C LYS A 165 8.50 26.00 19.73
N ARG A 166 9.62 26.75 19.72
CA ARG A 166 10.73 26.51 18.79
C ARG A 166 11.38 25.15 19.02
N ILE A 167 11.33 24.63 20.24
CA ILE A 167 11.84 23.28 20.52
C ILE A 167 11.11 22.21 19.70
N ILE A 168 9.80 22.40 19.44
CA ILE A 168 9.03 21.50 18.60
C ILE A 168 9.57 21.50 17.16
N LEU A 169 9.93 22.69 16.62
CA LEU A 169 10.54 22.82 15.30
C LEU A 169 11.87 22.07 15.23
N TYR A 170 12.77 22.32 16.18
CA TYR A 170 14.09 21.69 16.18
C TYR A 170 13.99 20.16 16.32
N THR A 171 13.12 19.69 17.21
CA THR A 171 12.86 18.26 17.38
C THR A 171 12.26 17.65 16.12
N ALA A 172 11.29 18.32 15.49
CA ALA A 172 10.68 17.82 14.26
C ALA A 172 11.69 17.73 13.10
N VAL A 173 12.55 18.74 12.94
CA VAL A 173 13.62 18.72 11.91
C VAL A 173 14.60 17.58 12.21
N LEU A 174 15.07 17.46 13.45
CA LEU A 174 16.03 16.41 13.84
C LEU A 174 15.44 15.01 13.61
N LEU A 175 14.22 14.75 14.07
CA LEU A 175 13.54 13.47 13.87
C LEU A 175 13.27 13.19 12.38
N SER A 176 12.99 14.22 11.59
CA SER A 176 12.81 14.09 10.14
C SER A 176 14.10 13.62 9.47
N LEU A 177 15.23 14.23 9.79
CA LEU A 177 16.53 13.83 9.25
C LEU A 177 16.93 12.42 9.69
N PHE A 178 16.72 12.10 10.97
CA PHE A 178 17.02 10.78 11.50
C PHE A 178 16.19 9.68 10.83
N SER A 179 14.89 9.93 10.62
CA SER A 179 14.01 8.99 9.91
C SER A 179 14.39 8.80 8.44
N ALA A 180 14.79 9.87 7.75
CA ALA A 180 15.25 9.79 6.37
C ALA A 180 16.56 8.99 6.26
N LEU A 181 17.51 9.21 7.18
CA LEU A 181 18.74 8.42 7.27
C LEU A 181 18.45 6.95 7.57
N ALA A 182 17.55 6.68 8.53
CA ALA A 182 17.13 5.32 8.85
C ALA A 182 16.54 4.59 7.62
N MET A 183 15.70 5.27 6.82
CA MET A 183 15.19 4.70 5.57
C MET A 183 16.33 4.33 4.61
N GLY A 184 17.29 5.24 4.40
CA GLY A 184 18.41 5.00 3.49
C GLY A 184 19.35 3.89 3.93
N MET A 185 19.55 3.75 5.25
CA MET A 185 20.43 2.71 5.86
C MET A 185 19.78 1.33 5.88
N LEU A 186 18.47 1.27 6.17
CA LEU A 186 17.71 0.01 6.25
C LEU A 186 17.29 -0.53 4.88
N TYR A 187 17.39 0.30 3.84
CA TYR A 187 17.07 -0.14 2.48
C TYR A 187 18.20 -0.97 1.88
N VAL A 188 17.90 -2.19 1.52
CA VAL A 188 18.82 -3.10 0.83
C VAL A 188 18.48 -3.10 -0.66
N PRO A 189 19.39 -2.66 -1.55
CA PRO A 189 19.15 -2.69 -2.99
C PRO A 189 18.97 -4.13 -3.49
N GLY A 190 17.89 -4.34 -4.24
CA GLY A 190 17.58 -5.65 -4.80
C GLY A 190 16.67 -6.50 -3.93
N GLU A 191 16.39 -6.08 -2.71
CA GLU A 191 15.39 -6.73 -1.85
C GLU A 191 14.06 -5.96 -1.85
N ASP A 192 13.02 -6.59 -1.31
CA ASP A 192 11.71 -5.96 -1.14
C ASP A 192 11.78 -4.76 -0.20
N ALA A 193 11.28 -3.62 -0.67
CA ALA A 193 11.33 -2.36 0.06
C ALA A 193 10.22 -2.19 1.11
N SER A 194 9.36 -3.18 1.29
CA SER A 194 8.16 -3.07 2.15
C SER A 194 8.52 -2.77 3.60
N ARG A 195 9.66 -3.29 4.13
CA ARG A 195 10.14 -2.96 5.48
C ARG A 195 10.30 -1.45 5.68
N VAL A 196 10.97 -0.78 4.75
CA VAL A 196 11.24 0.67 4.83
C VAL A 196 10.00 1.49 4.42
N TYR A 197 9.10 0.90 3.66
CA TYR A 197 7.85 1.52 3.25
C TYR A 197 6.79 1.50 4.36
N TYR A 198 6.67 0.40 5.13
CA TYR A 198 5.71 0.24 6.22
C TYR A 198 6.18 0.79 7.57
N GLY A 199 7.49 0.92 7.77
CA GLY A 199 8.09 1.27 9.05
C GLY A 199 7.64 2.63 9.58
N THR A 200 7.18 2.68 10.83
CA THR A 200 6.84 3.94 11.50
C THR A 200 8.08 4.83 11.63
N ASP A 201 9.22 4.22 11.91
CA ASP A 201 10.54 4.84 12.02
C ASP A 201 11.02 5.49 10.72
N THR A 202 10.86 4.78 9.60
CA THR A 202 11.29 5.21 8.26
C THR A 202 10.28 6.14 7.57
N ARG A 203 9.04 6.25 8.04
CA ARG A 203 8.00 7.14 7.50
C ARG A 203 7.77 8.40 8.33
N LEU A 204 8.41 8.49 9.49
CA LEU A 204 8.28 9.59 10.43
C LEU A 204 8.66 10.95 9.79
N PHE A 205 9.64 10.98 8.89
CA PHE A 205 10.11 12.22 8.26
C PHE A 205 8.99 13.01 7.59
N SER A 206 8.07 12.36 6.87
CA SER A 206 6.97 13.06 6.19
C SER A 206 6.05 13.75 7.19
N PHE A 207 5.70 13.06 8.28
CA PHE A 207 4.88 13.63 9.35
C PHE A 207 5.61 14.79 10.05
N MET A 208 6.91 14.64 10.32
CA MET A 208 7.73 15.65 10.99
C MET A 208 7.97 16.90 10.13
N ILE A 209 8.11 16.77 8.81
CA ILE A 209 8.12 17.92 7.89
C ILE A 209 6.82 18.73 8.06
N GLY A 210 5.67 18.07 8.07
CA GLY A 210 4.39 18.75 8.31
C GLY A 210 4.33 19.43 9.68
N SER A 211 4.86 18.78 10.72
CA SER A 211 4.94 19.32 12.08
C SER A 211 5.83 20.57 12.13
N ALA A 212 7.01 20.55 11.52
CA ALA A 212 7.92 21.69 11.42
C ALA A 212 7.26 22.87 10.71
N LEU A 213 6.61 22.60 9.57
CA LEU A 213 5.91 23.63 8.79
C LEU A 213 4.82 24.34 9.59
N SER A 214 4.09 23.63 10.45
CA SER A 214 3.04 24.25 11.26
C SER A 214 3.57 25.26 12.30
N VAL A 215 4.83 25.10 12.71
CA VAL A 215 5.49 26.04 13.65
C VAL A 215 6.02 27.27 12.90
N VAL A 216 6.61 27.05 11.71
CA VAL A 216 7.21 28.14 10.88
C VAL A 216 6.11 28.97 10.20
N TRP A 217 5.11 28.32 9.64
CA TRP A 217 4.00 28.93 8.91
C TRP A 217 2.65 28.51 9.47
N PRO A 218 2.23 29.05 10.63
CA PRO A 218 0.88 28.80 11.15
C PRO A 218 -0.19 29.33 10.20
N LEU A 219 -1.33 28.63 10.14
CA LEU A 219 -2.42 28.94 9.18
C LEU A 219 -2.91 30.40 9.27
N GLU A 220 -2.88 30.98 10.46
CA GLU A 220 -3.29 32.34 10.73
C GLU A 220 -2.44 33.35 9.95
N ARG A 221 -1.13 33.10 9.80
CA ARG A 221 -0.21 33.95 9.03
C ARG A 221 -0.34 33.75 7.52
N LEU A 222 -0.77 32.56 7.09
CA LEU A 222 -0.96 32.27 5.66
C LEU A 222 -2.19 32.97 5.07
N ASP A 223 -3.15 33.40 5.90
CA ASP A 223 -4.33 34.14 5.46
C ASP A 223 -4.09 35.66 5.31
N GLU A 224 -2.89 36.17 5.63
CA GLU A 224 -2.57 37.60 5.53
C GLU A 224 -2.50 38.07 4.06
N PRO A 225 -3.07 39.25 3.75
CA PRO A 225 -3.04 39.79 2.39
C PRO A 225 -1.61 40.18 1.99
N VAL A 226 -1.22 39.84 0.77
CA VAL A 226 0.11 40.17 0.23
C VAL A 226 0.00 41.04 -1.03
N PRO A 227 1.05 41.87 -1.33
CA PRO A 227 1.10 42.64 -2.57
C PRO A 227 0.98 41.76 -3.83
N LYS A 228 0.40 42.27 -4.90
CA LYS A 228 0.19 41.54 -6.16
C LYS A 228 1.47 40.90 -6.72
N GLN A 229 2.62 41.58 -6.57
CA GLN A 229 3.91 41.04 -7.02
C GLN A 229 4.31 39.79 -6.25
N ILE A 230 4.11 39.78 -4.92
CA ILE A 230 4.36 38.60 -4.07
C ILE A 230 3.38 37.48 -4.44
N GLY A 231 2.11 37.81 -4.66
CA GLY A 231 1.10 36.83 -5.10
C GLY A 231 1.47 36.15 -6.43
N ARG A 232 2.05 36.88 -7.39
CA ARG A 232 2.59 36.30 -8.64
C ARG A 232 3.76 35.37 -8.39
N ARG A 233 4.71 35.73 -7.52
CA ARG A 233 5.85 34.87 -7.15
C ARG A 233 5.39 33.60 -6.44
N LEU A 234 4.44 33.70 -5.52
CA LEU A 234 3.83 32.54 -4.85
C LEU A 234 3.14 31.62 -5.86
N THR A 235 2.44 32.20 -6.86
CA THR A 235 1.80 31.41 -7.92
C THR A 235 2.83 30.66 -8.77
N LEU A 236 3.91 31.35 -9.20
CA LEU A 236 4.98 30.72 -9.98
C LEU A 236 5.66 29.60 -9.19
N ALA A 237 6.02 29.86 -7.94
CA ALA A 237 6.60 28.84 -7.05
C ALA A 237 5.65 27.65 -6.83
N GLY A 238 4.34 27.93 -6.72
CA GLY A 238 3.32 26.90 -6.64
C GLY A 238 3.27 26.04 -7.90
N LEU A 239 3.16 26.66 -9.08
CA LEU A 239 3.15 25.93 -10.35
C LEU A 239 4.41 25.08 -10.51
N LEU A 240 5.58 25.62 -10.19
CA LEU A 240 6.85 24.90 -10.26
C LEU A 240 6.87 23.70 -9.29
N SER A 241 6.40 23.89 -8.05
CA SER A 241 6.35 22.79 -7.07
C SER A 241 5.44 21.65 -7.52
N TYR A 242 4.25 21.96 -8.09
CA TYR A 242 3.36 20.94 -8.63
C TYR A 242 3.90 20.29 -9.91
N ALA A 243 4.63 21.03 -10.75
CA ALA A 243 5.31 20.45 -11.92
C ALA A 243 6.39 19.46 -11.50
N VAL A 244 7.22 19.82 -10.50
CA VAL A 244 8.22 18.89 -9.94
C VAL A 244 7.56 17.67 -9.33
N LEU A 245 6.49 17.83 -8.56
CA LEU A 245 5.72 16.69 -8.01
C LEU A 245 5.13 15.82 -9.13
N GLY A 246 4.64 16.42 -10.21
CA GLY A 246 4.15 15.70 -11.38
C GLY A 246 5.24 14.85 -12.02
N VAL A 247 6.45 15.41 -12.21
CA VAL A 247 7.60 14.65 -12.70
C VAL A 247 7.96 13.51 -11.73
N MET A 248 8.03 13.78 -10.43
CA MET A 248 8.33 12.73 -9.44
C MET A 248 7.29 11.60 -9.45
N PHE A 249 6.01 11.93 -9.57
CA PHE A 249 4.94 10.91 -9.60
C PHE A 249 4.92 10.10 -10.90
N SER A 250 5.45 10.66 -12.00
CA SER A 250 5.54 9.94 -13.28
C SER A 250 6.84 9.16 -13.47
N SER A 251 7.91 9.48 -12.74
CA SER A 251 9.26 8.93 -13.00
C SER A 251 9.86 8.14 -11.85
N MET A 252 9.42 8.33 -10.60
CA MET A 252 9.96 7.61 -9.45
C MET A 252 9.28 6.26 -9.28
N LEU A 253 9.99 5.21 -9.66
CA LEU A 253 9.54 3.83 -9.48
C LEU A 253 9.83 3.34 -8.05
N ASP A 254 8.99 2.43 -7.56
CA ASP A 254 9.16 1.73 -6.29
C ASP A 254 10.38 0.80 -6.26
N SER A 255 10.85 0.36 -7.43
CA SER A 255 12.03 -0.48 -7.59
C SER A 255 13.36 0.28 -7.60
N GLN A 256 13.35 1.62 -7.66
CA GLN A 256 14.57 2.43 -7.74
C GLN A 256 15.20 2.67 -6.38
N ALA A 257 16.50 2.39 -6.24
CA ALA A 257 17.26 2.66 -5.02
C ALA A 257 17.23 4.15 -4.61
N PHE A 258 17.24 5.07 -5.58
CA PHE A 258 17.12 6.51 -5.33
C PHE A 258 15.86 6.84 -4.52
N THR A 259 14.74 6.16 -4.77
CA THR A 259 13.47 6.39 -4.09
C THR A 259 13.62 6.29 -2.57
N TYR A 260 14.35 5.30 -2.07
CA TYR A 260 14.52 5.04 -0.63
C TYR A 260 15.79 5.70 -0.05
N ARG A 261 16.79 6.00 -0.88
CA ARG A 261 18.04 6.67 -0.48
C ARG A 261 18.01 8.18 -0.65
N GLY A 262 16.86 8.81 -0.37
CA GLY A 262 16.68 10.26 -0.37
C GLY A 262 15.53 10.77 -1.24
N GLY A 263 15.16 10.08 -2.32
CA GLY A 263 14.09 10.51 -3.24
C GLY A 263 12.74 10.73 -2.56
N MET A 264 12.35 9.83 -1.64
CA MET A 264 11.10 9.94 -0.90
C MET A 264 11.14 11.08 0.14
N PHE A 265 12.30 11.34 0.74
CA PHE A 265 12.49 12.50 1.60
C PHE A 265 12.39 13.81 0.79
N LEU A 266 13.06 13.89 -0.36
CA LEU A 266 12.97 15.03 -1.27
C LEU A 266 11.53 15.26 -1.74
N ASN A 267 10.83 14.21 -2.12
CA ASN A 267 9.41 14.27 -2.45
C ASN A 267 8.58 14.88 -1.30
N SER A 268 8.83 14.46 -0.05
CA SER A 268 8.14 15.00 1.12
C SER A 268 8.46 16.47 1.37
N VAL A 269 9.70 16.91 1.14
CA VAL A 269 10.07 18.33 1.22
C VAL A 269 9.32 19.13 0.15
N MET A 270 9.27 18.65 -1.09
CA MET A 270 8.53 19.30 -2.18
C MET A 270 7.02 19.36 -1.90
N ILE A 271 6.45 18.31 -1.35
CA ILE A 271 5.05 18.30 -0.87
C ILE A 271 4.87 19.34 0.24
N GLY A 272 5.79 19.44 1.20
CA GLY A 272 5.74 20.44 2.26
C GLY A 272 5.69 21.86 1.71
N ILE A 273 6.54 22.17 0.74
CA ILE A 273 6.53 23.46 0.01
C ILE A 273 5.18 23.67 -0.68
N ALA A 274 4.69 22.68 -1.39
CA ALA A 274 3.38 22.74 -2.07
C ALA A 274 2.23 22.96 -1.07
N VAL A 275 2.26 22.37 0.14
CA VAL A 275 1.25 22.58 1.20
C VAL A 275 1.19 24.03 1.61
N VAL A 276 2.34 24.66 1.93
CA VAL A 276 2.41 26.06 2.35
C VAL A 276 1.93 27.00 1.23
N LEU A 277 2.41 26.78 0.02
CA LEU A 277 2.02 27.59 -1.15
C LEU A 277 0.51 27.44 -1.47
N THR A 278 -0.02 26.24 -1.35
CA THR A 278 -1.46 25.97 -1.58
C THR A 278 -2.33 26.57 -0.48
N ALA A 279 -1.86 26.60 0.76
CA ALA A 279 -2.62 27.18 1.87
C ALA A 279 -2.81 28.70 1.69
N HIS A 280 -1.90 29.39 1.00
CA HIS A 280 -1.94 30.84 0.83
C HIS A 280 -2.99 31.26 -0.23
N PRO A 281 -3.96 32.15 0.11
CA PRO A 281 -5.08 32.50 -0.78
C PRO A 281 -4.71 33.28 -2.03
N ALA A 282 -3.55 33.97 -2.03
CA ALA A 282 -3.04 34.70 -3.19
C ALA A 282 -2.50 33.77 -4.30
N ASN A 283 -2.24 32.49 -4.01
CA ASN A 283 -1.78 31.52 -4.99
C ASN A 283 -2.90 31.08 -5.93
N PHE A 284 -2.64 31.04 -7.23
CA PHE A 284 -3.60 30.60 -8.23
C PHE A 284 -4.03 29.13 -8.03
N ILE A 285 -3.11 28.24 -7.65
CA ILE A 285 -3.43 26.82 -7.36
C ILE A 285 -4.42 26.72 -6.19
N SER A 286 -4.29 27.58 -5.18
CA SER A 286 -5.26 27.66 -4.08
C SER A 286 -6.68 27.88 -4.61
N LYS A 287 -6.86 28.70 -5.66
CA LYS A 287 -8.15 28.98 -6.28
C LYS A 287 -8.68 27.75 -7.04
N ILE A 288 -7.81 27.06 -7.80
CA ILE A 288 -8.17 25.83 -8.52
C ILE A 288 -8.64 24.75 -7.53
N LEU A 289 -7.88 24.53 -6.46
CA LEU A 289 -8.19 23.49 -5.49
C LEU A 289 -9.42 23.80 -4.60
N ARG A 290 -9.96 25.02 -4.66
CA ARG A 290 -11.27 25.38 -4.09
C ARG A 290 -12.46 24.97 -4.96
N PHE A 291 -12.23 24.50 -6.19
CA PHE A 291 -13.30 24.06 -7.09
C PHE A 291 -14.11 22.90 -6.46
N LYS A 292 -15.43 22.94 -6.63
CA LYS A 292 -16.38 22.03 -5.94
C LYS A 292 -16.05 20.54 -6.04
N PRO A 293 -15.66 19.98 -7.20
CA PRO A 293 -15.27 18.57 -7.31
C PRO A 293 -14.10 18.19 -6.41
N PHE A 294 -13.01 18.98 -6.39
CA PHE A 294 -11.89 18.73 -5.49
C PHE A 294 -12.30 18.78 -4.03
N GLN A 295 -13.17 19.71 -3.66
CA GLN A 295 -13.71 19.81 -2.32
C GLN A 295 -14.58 18.61 -1.95
N TRP A 296 -15.38 18.12 -2.89
CA TRP A 296 -16.22 16.95 -2.69
C TRP A 296 -15.37 15.70 -2.43
N ILE A 297 -14.36 15.44 -3.28
CA ILE A 297 -13.42 14.33 -3.13
C ILE A 297 -12.60 14.48 -1.85
N GLY A 298 -12.00 15.65 -1.61
CA GLY A 298 -11.14 15.89 -0.46
C GLY A 298 -11.83 15.69 0.89
N ARG A 299 -13.12 16.06 0.99
CA ARG A 299 -13.93 15.79 2.19
C ARG A 299 -14.17 14.29 2.42
N ARG A 300 -14.17 13.50 1.38
CA ARG A 300 -14.40 12.05 1.39
C ARG A 300 -13.10 11.25 1.34
N SER A 301 -11.95 11.91 1.29
CA SER A 301 -10.65 11.26 1.07
C SER A 301 -10.35 10.12 2.04
N PHE A 302 -10.81 10.21 3.30
CA PHE A 302 -10.65 9.14 4.27
C PHE A 302 -11.52 7.92 3.95
N LEU A 303 -12.77 8.13 3.55
CA LEU A 303 -13.68 7.04 3.17
C LEU A 303 -13.26 6.42 1.83
N LEU A 304 -12.81 7.26 0.87
CA LEU A 304 -12.21 6.78 -0.38
C LEU A 304 -10.99 5.90 -0.09
N TYR A 305 -10.11 6.32 0.84
CA TYR A 305 -8.98 5.54 1.29
C TYR A 305 -9.41 4.21 1.93
N LEU A 306 -10.46 4.17 2.73
CA LEU A 306 -10.92 2.92 3.35
C LEU A 306 -11.48 1.92 2.33
N TRP A 307 -12.18 2.39 1.30
CA TRP A 307 -12.93 1.53 0.39
C TRP A 307 -12.18 1.18 -0.91
N TYR A 308 -11.20 2.00 -1.36
CA TYR A 308 -10.59 1.73 -2.67
C TYR A 308 -9.91 0.38 -2.74
N TYR A 309 -9.09 0.05 -1.75
CA TYR A 309 -8.27 -1.14 -1.80
C TYR A 309 -9.09 -2.43 -1.63
N PRO A 310 -10.04 -2.55 -0.68
CA PRO A 310 -10.95 -3.68 -0.65
C PRO A 310 -11.71 -3.90 -1.96
N VAL A 311 -12.18 -2.83 -2.61
CA VAL A 311 -12.85 -2.96 -3.91
C VAL A 311 -11.90 -3.50 -4.97
N VAL A 312 -10.70 -2.94 -5.08
CA VAL A 312 -9.69 -3.38 -6.06
C VAL A 312 -9.31 -4.84 -5.82
N SER A 313 -8.93 -5.19 -4.59
CA SER A 313 -8.50 -6.56 -4.22
C SER A 313 -9.60 -7.60 -4.45
N LEU A 314 -10.83 -7.33 -3.97
CA LEU A 314 -11.96 -8.26 -4.13
C LEU A 314 -12.42 -8.39 -5.59
N TYR A 315 -12.33 -7.30 -6.37
CA TYR A 315 -12.67 -7.31 -7.78
C TYR A 315 -11.67 -8.16 -8.57
N GLN A 316 -10.38 -7.94 -8.36
CA GLN A 316 -9.30 -8.69 -9.01
C GLN A 316 -9.31 -10.17 -8.63
N ALA A 317 -9.63 -10.50 -7.37
CA ALA A 317 -9.76 -11.89 -6.93
C ALA A 317 -10.94 -12.64 -7.60
N LYS A 318 -11.93 -11.92 -8.13
CA LYS A 318 -13.10 -12.52 -8.79
C LYS A 318 -13.00 -12.52 -10.31
N VAL A 319 -12.39 -11.49 -10.89
CA VAL A 319 -12.26 -11.31 -12.34
C VAL A 319 -10.83 -11.67 -12.73
N VAL A 320 -10.67 -12.89 -13.26
CA VAL A 320 -9.35 -13.47 -13.60
C VAL A 320 -8.67 -12.72 -14.74
N ASP A 321 -9.45 -12.22 -15.71
CA ASP A 321 -8.90 -11.50 -16.87
C ASP A 321 -9.51 -10.10 -16.99
N THR A 322 -8.72 -9.11 -16.58
CA THR A 322 -9.05 -7.69 -16.72
C THR A 322 -8.42 -7.07 -17.97
N SER A 323 -7.66 -7.82 -18.76
CA SER A 323 -7.02 -7.35 -19.99
C SER A 323 -7.99 -7.17 -21.15
N VAL A 324 -9.10 -7.89 -21.13
CA VAL A 324 -10.22 -7.70 -22.06
C VAL A 324 -11.04 -6.50 -21.59
N ASP A 325 -10.95 -5.39 -22.31
CA ASP A 325 -11.65 -4.11 -22.00
C ASP A 325 -11.25 -3.50 -20.64
N PRO A 326 -9.96 -3.17 -20.40
CA PRO A 326 -9.47 -2.67 -19.13
C PRO A 326 -10.18 -1.39 -18.68
N GLY A 327 -10.60 -0.53 -19.61
CA GLY A 327 -11.33 0.69 -19.32
C GLY A 327 -12.66 0.44 -18.61
N ARG A 328 -13.40 -0.58 -19.03
CA ARG A 328 -14.66 -1.00 -18.40
C ARG A 328 -14.45 -1.48 -16.97
N HIS A 329 -13.41 -2.29 -16.74
CA HIS A 329 -13.09 -2.81 -15.41
C HIS A 329 -12.65 -1.69 -14.45
N VAL A 330 -11.86 -0.73 -14.92
CA VAL A 330 -11.48 0.46 -14.14
C VAL A 330 -12.71 1.30 -13.81
N LEU A 331 -13.61 1.54 -14.76
CA LEU A 331 -14.84 2.31 -14.54
C LEU A 331 -15.75 1.67 -13.49
N ILE A 332 -15.96 0.34 -13.55
CA ILE A 332 -16.77 -0.40 -12.58
C ILE A 332 -16.18 -0.24 -11.17
N GLN A 333 -14.86 -0.43 -11.01
CA GLN A 333 -14.19 -0.28 -9.73
C GLN A 333 -14.30 1.16 -9.19
N LEU A 334 -14.09 2.18 -10.04
CA LEU A 334 -14.27 3.59 -9.64
C LEU A 334 -15.68 3.89 -9.16
N VAL A 335 -16.70 3.41 -9.87
CA VAL A 335 -18.12 3.59 -9.47
C VAL A 335 -18.37 2.92 -8.11
N LEU A 336 -17.91 1.69 -7.90
CA LEU A 336 -18.05 1.00 -6.62
C LEU A 336 -17.34 1.75 -5.47
N ILE A 337 -16.10 2.20 -5.70
CA ILE A 337 -15.34 3.00 -4.72
C ILE A 337 -16.10 4.27 -4.35
N LEU A 338 -16.61 5.02 -5.33
CA LEU A 338 -17.34 6.25 -5.11
C LEU A 338 -18.65 6.01 -4.35
N CYS A 339 -19.43 5.00 -4.75
CA CYS A 339 -20.70 4.67 -4.10
C CYS A 339 -20.52 4.26 -2.63
N LEU A 340 -19.58 3.33 -2.35
CA LEU A 340 -19.31 2.87 -0.98
C LEU A 340 -18.75 3.98 -0.10
N SER A 341 -17.87 4.82 -0.66
CA SER A 341 -17.32 5.97 0.05
C SER A 341 -18.39 7.04 0.33
N GLU A 342 -19.32 7.29 -0.59
CA GLU A 342 -20.42 8.21 -0.36
C GLU A 342 -21.38 7.70 0.71
N ILE A 343 -21.74 6.41 0.68
CA ILE A 343 -22.53 5.77 1.75
C ILE A 343 -21.84 5.95 3.10
N GLY A 344 -20.55 5.63 3.20
CA GLY A 344 -19.76 5.82 4.41
C GLY A 344 -19.72 7.28 4.86
N TYR A 345 -19.57 8.24 3.93
CA TYR A 345 -19.59 9.67 4.24
C TYR A 345 -20.93 10.12 4.82
N GLN A 346 -22.04 9.71 4.23
CA GLN A 346 -23.39 10.02 4.72
C GLN A 346 -23.64 9.43 6.11
N LEU A 347 -23.07 8.26 6.39
CA LEU A 347 -23.24 7.57 7.67
C LEU A 347 -22.36 8.17 8.79
N PHE A 348 -21.09 8.47 8.54
CA PHE A 348 -20.12 8.76 9.58
C PHE A 348 -19.65 10.23 9.64
N GLU A 349 -19.66 10.98 8.54
CA GLU A 349 -19.11 12.33 8.49
C GLU A 349 -20.15 13.44 8.37
N LYS A 350 -21.32 13.16 7.81
CA LYS A 350 -22.38 14.16 7.69
C LYS A 350 -23.13 14.28 9.03
N GLU A 351 -23.00 15.43 9.69
CA GLU A 351 -23.43 15.75 11.07
C GLU A 351 -24.91 15.48 11.42
N ARG A 352 -25.74 15.02 10.51
CA ARG A 352 -27.20 15.01 10.68
C ARG A 352 -27.84 13.70 11.12
N ARG A 353 -27.12 12.58 11.23
CA ARG A 353 -27.71 11.31 11.66
C ARG A 353 -27.12 10.86 12.98
N LYS A 354 -27.95 10.80 14.02
CA LYS A 354 -27.67 10.07 15.27
C LYS A 354 -27.79 8.58 14.97
N ILE A 355 -26.73 7.98 14.48
CA ILE A 355 -26.67 6.54 14.24
C ILE A 355 -26.12 5.89 15.52
N PRO A 356 -26.64 4.75 15.97
CA PRO A 356 -25.96 3.92 16.96
C PRO A 356 -24.51 3.70 16.48
N PHE A 357 -23.52 3.95 17.36
CA PHE A 357 -22.10 3.93 17.04
C PHE A 357 -21.56 5.11 16.19
N GLY A 358 -22.33 6.16 15.92
CA GLY A 358 -21.88 7.39 15.25
C GLY A 358 -21.05 8.31 16.18
N PRO A 359 -20.45 9.41 15.62
CA PRO A 359 -19.57 10.33 16.36
C PRO A 359 -20.19 11.00 17.59
N SER A 360 -21.51 11.04 17.68
CA SER A 360 -22.26 11.59 18.82
C SER A 360 -22.63 10.55 19.89
N TRP A 361 -22.32 9.27 19.63
CA TRP A 361 -22.64 8.18 20.55
C TRP A 361 -21.60 8.06 21.66
N ARG A 362 -22.06 8.03 22.91
CA ARG A 362 -21.20 7.82 24.10
C ARG A 362 -21.47 6.45 24.67
N LEU A 363 -20.42 5.73 25.06
CA LEU A 363 -20.56 4.40 25.72
C LEU A 363 -21.54 4.43 26.91
N GLY A 364 -21.58 5.53 27.67
CA GLY A 364 -22.55 5.72 28.75
C GLY A 364 -24.00 5.83 28.30
N ASP A 365 -24.25 6.17 27.04
CA ASP A 365 -25.60 6.23 26.49
C ASP A 365 -26.20 4.84 26.23
N THR A 366 -25.35 3.82 26.08
CA THR A 366 -25.75 2.41 25.85
C THR A 366 -26.24 1.76 27.14
N PHE A 367 -25.65 2.11 28.27
CA PHE A 367 -25.95 1.49 29.58
C PHE A 367 -27.03 2.22 30.38
N SER A 368 -27.57 3.33 29.86
CA SER A 368 -28.70 3.99 30.50
C SER A 368 -29.97 3.16 30.23
N LYS A 369 -30.51 2.53 31.27
CA LYS A 369 -31.74 1.70 31.21
C LYS A 369 -32.91 2.37 30.47
N ARG A 370 -32.96 3.69 30.44
CA ARG A 370 -34.01 4.48 29.78
C ARG A 370 -33.82 4.59 28.25
N LYS A 371 -32.55 4.43 27.76
CA LYS A 371 -32.24 4.44 26.32
C LYS A 371 -32.12 3.04 25.71
N LEU A 372 -31.80 2.03 26.51
CA LEU A 372 -31.79 0.64 26.04
C LEU A 372 -33.18 0.19 25.61
N SER A 373 -34.23 0.61 26.36
CA SER A 373 -35.64 0.37 25.98
C SER A 373 -36.04 1.12 24.69
N GLY A 374 -35.42 2.27 24.39
CA GLY A 374 -35.73 3.06 23.18
C GLY A 374 -34.86 2.74 21.96
N SER A 375 -33.66 2.15 22.13
CA SER A 375 -32.75 1.84 21.01
C SER A 375 -32.86 0.39 20.51
N LEU A 376 -33.29 -0.54 21.37
CA LEU A 376 -33.66 -1.91 21.00
C LEU A 376 -35.20 -2.08 20.90
N GLY A 377 -35.98 -1.12 21.39
CA GLY A 377 -37.41 -1.09 21.23
C GLY A 377 -37.80 -0.85 19.78
N PHE A 378 -38.63 -1.70 19.25
CA PHE A 378 -39.23 -1.66 17.90
C PHE A 378 -40.10 -0.42 17.60
N THR A 379 -39.81 0.73 18.21
CA THR A 379 -40.53 2.00 18.07
C THR A 379 -39.93 2.99 17.10
N GLY A 380 -38.76 2.70 16.49
CA GLY A 380 -38.14 3.53 15.44
C GLY A 380 -38.91 3.52 14.12
N HIS A 381 -38.74 4.54 13.29
CA HIS A 381 -39.28 4.57 11.94
C HIS A 381 -38.80 3.36 11.11
N PHE A 382 -39.65 2.85 10.23
CA PHE A 382 -39.41 1.65 9.41
C PHE A 382 -38.00 1.58 8.77
N PRO A 383 -37.42 2.66 8.20
CA PRO A 383 -36.07 2.63 7.66
C PRO A 383 -34.96 2.44 8.71
N GLU A 384 -35.15 2.90 9.96
CA GLU A 384 -34.16 2.71 11.02
C GLU A 384 -34.11 1.24 11.50
N LYS A 385 -35.26 0.57 11.52
CA LYS A 385 -35.36 -0.86 11.85
C LYS A 385 -34.68 -1.73 10.80
N ILE A 386 -34.91 -1.47 9.50
CA ILE A 386 -34.26 -2.18 8.40
C ILE A 386 -32.75 -2.03 8.49
N PHE A 387 -32.27 -0.79 8.73
CA PHE A 387 -30.83 -0.53 8.86
C PHE A 387 -30.22 -1.25 10.06
N ALA A 388 -30.87 -1.23 11.22
CA ALA A 388 -30.40 -1.91 12.41
C ALA A 388 -30.36 -3.44 12.21
N THR A 389 -31.44 -4.03 11.67
CA THR A 389 -31.51 -5.46 11.37
C THR A 389 -30.45 -5.87 10.35
N GLY A 390 -30.29 -5.11 9.25
CA GLY A 390 -29.26 -5.36 8.26
C GLY A 390 -27.83 -5.30 8.83
N SER A 391 -27.57 -4.33 9.72
CA SER A 391 -26.27 -4.21 10.40
C SER A 391 -25.98 -5.41 11.32
N VAL A 392 -26.99 -5.89 12.05
CA VAL A 392 -26.87 -7.10 12.90
C VAL A 392 -26.64 -8.35 12.03
N CYS A 393 -27.37 -8.50 10.94
CA CYS A 393 -27.16 -9.63 10.01
C CYS A 393 -25.74 -9.62 9.42
N LEU A 394 -25.24 -8.47 8.96
CA LEU A 394 -23.88 -8.33 8.44
C LEU A 394 -22.84 -8.68 9.52
N LEU A 395 -23.05 -8.23 10.75
CA LEU A 395 -22.16 -8.56 11.87
C LEU A 395 -22.13 -10.06 12.16
N LEU A 396 -23.29 -10.71 12.19
CA LEU A 396 -23.38 -12.16 12.42
C LEU A 396 -22.70 -12.97 11.30
N ILE A 397 -22.90 -12.57 10.03
CA ILE A 397 -22.22 -13.19 8.89
C ILE A 397 -20.70 -12.99 9.00
N ALA A 398 -20.23 -11.79 9.32
CA ALA A 398 -18.82 -11.51 9.51
C ALA A 398 -18.21 -12.32 10.65
N LEU A 399 -18.90 -12.43 11.79
CA LEU A 399 -18.47 -13.25 12.93
C LEU A 399 -18.41 -14.73 12.55
N THR A 400 -19.39 -15.24 11.80
CA THR A 400 -19.38 -16.63 11.29
C THR A 400 -18.16 -16.85 10.40
N GLY A 401 -17.84 -15.91 9.50
CA GLY A 401 -16.65 -15.96 8.67
C GLY A 401 -15.37 -15.96 9.49
N LEU A 402 -15.29 -15.13 10.53
CA LEU A 402 -14.14 -15.10 11.42
C LEU A 402 -13.97 -16.40 12.22
N VAL A 403 -15.05 -17.03 12.64
CA VAL A 403 -14.97 -18.36 13.30
C VAL A 403 -14.48 -19.41 12.31
N GLN A 404 -14.92 -19.37 11.06
CA GLN A 404 -14.50 -20.29 10.00
C GLN A 404 -13.08 -19.98 9.45
N ALA A 405 -12.57 -18.76 9.65
CA ALA A 405 -11.23 -18.38 9.20
C ALA A 405 -10.18 -19.30 9.83
N LYS A 406 -9.49 -20.05 9.00
CA LYS A 406 -8.37 -20.93 9.41
C LYS A 406 -7.08 -20.14 9.39
N SER A 407 -6.17 -20.49 10.28
CA SER A 407 -4.77 -20.06 10.20
C SER A 407 -3.96 -21.17 9.53
N GLY A 408 -3.13 -20.84 8.57
CA GLY A 408 -2.33 -21.83 7.84
C GLY A 408 -2.22 -21.50 6.36
N GLU A 409 -1.56 -22.32 5.62
CA GLU A 409 -1.52 -22.24 4.16
C GLU A 409 -2.83 -22.76 3.56
N ASN A 410 -3.23 -22.22 2.42
CA ASN A 410 -4.39 -22.71 1.69
C ASN A 410 -4.10 -24.16 1.27
N ALA A 411 -5.09 -25.07 1.41
CA ALA A 411 -4.90 -26.46 1.04
C ALA A 411 -4.45 -26.59 -0.43
N ASP A 412 -5.01 -25.75 -1.33
CA ASP A 412 -4.61 -25.72 -2.73
C ASP A 412 -3.18 -25.20 -2.92
N VAL A 413 -2.73 -24.23 -2.08
CA VAL A 413 -1.35 -23.69 -2.07
C VAL A 413 -0.40 -24.71 -1.46
N GLN A 414 -0.84 -25.43 -0.42
CA GLN A 414 -0.04 -26.47 0.21
C GLN A 414 0.12 -27.67 -0.74
N GLU A 415 -0.95 -28.11 -1.39
CA GLU A 415 -0.89 -29.14 -2.43
C GLU A 415 -0.01 -28.72 -3.60
N LEU A 416 -0.14 -27.45 -4.06
CA LEU A 416 0.75 -26.88 -5.08
C LEU A 416 2.21 -26.83 -4.61
N ARG A 417 2.48 -26.44 -3.36
CA ARG A 417 3.83 -26.46 -2.80
C ARG A 417 4.38 -27.87 -2.66
N GLU A 418 3.55 -28.84 -2.26
CA GLU A 418 3.96 -30.24 -2.20
C GLU A 418 4.24 -30.79 -3.59
N GLN A 419 3.42 -30.47 -4.59
CA GLN A 419 3.68 -30.81 -5.99
C GLN A 419 4.96 -30.15 -6.49
N ILE A 420 5.19 -28.90 -6.16
CA ILE A 420 6.37 -28.15 -6.54
C ILE A 420 7.62 -28.70 -5.82
N ALA A 421 7.53 -28.98 -4.51
CA ALA A 421 8.62 -29.60 -3.76
C ALA A 421 8.97 -31.00 -4.31
N ALA A 422 7.95 -31.77 -4.67
CA ALA A 422 8.12 -33.06 -5.35
C ALA A 422 8.79 -32.88 -6.72
N SER A 423 8.36 -31.86 -7.47
CA SER A 423 8.97 -31.52 -8.78
C SER A 423 10.42 -31.04 -8.61
N GLN A 424 10.73 -30.24 -7.60
CA GLN A 424 12.10 -29.80 -7.29
C GLN A 424 12.99 -30.99 -6.92
N SER A 425 12.54 -31.87 -6.03
CA SER A 425 13.28 -33.06 -5.62
C SER A 425 13.52 -34.00 -6.82
N LYS A 426 12.51 -34.16 -7.66
CA LYS A 426 12.62 -34.93 -8.90
C LYS A 426 13.59 -34.27 -9.89
N MET A 427 13.60 -32.93 -9.98
CA MET A 427 14.54 -32.20 -10.82
C MET A 427 15.98 -32.28 -10.31
N GLU A 428 16.19 -32.22 -8.98
CA GLU A 428 17.53 -32.44 -8.41
C GLU A 428 18.06 -33.85 -8.71
N GLU A 429 17.22 -34.87 -8.61
CA GLU A 429 17.56 -36.25 -8.98
C GLU A 429 17.87 -36.34 -10.47
N ILE A 430 16.99 -35.76 -11.29
CA ILE A 430 17.13 -35.65 -12.73
C ILE A 430 18.41 -34.88 -13.13
N ASN A 431 18.74 -33.78 -12.49
CA ASN A 431 19.94 -33.01 -12.79
C ASN A 431 21.23 -33.73 -12.38
N ARG A 432 21.20 -34.61 -11.34
CA ARG A 432 22.35 -35.47 -10.98
C ARG A 432 22.64 -36.49 -12.09
N ASP A 433 21.64 -37.02 -12.74
CA ASP A 433 21.77 -38.04 -13.78
C ASP A 433 21.77 -37.46 -15.22
N ALA A 434 21.93 -36.14 -15.38
CA ALA A 434 21.89 -35.47 -16.68
C ALA A 434 22.88 -36.07 -17.71
N SER A 435 24.04 -36.55 -17.27
CA SER A 435 25.03 -37.25 -18.12
C SER A 435 24.65 -38.69 -18.49
N ALA A 436 23.66 -39.30 -17.82
CA ALA A 436 23.25 -40.70 -18.07
C ALA A 436 22.02 -40.85 -18.96
N ARG A 437 21.40 -39.73 -19.39
CA ARG A 437 20.08 -39.70 -20.02
C ARG A 437 20.02 -39.91 -21.51
N SER A 438 21.01 -40.43 -22.13
CA SER A 438 20.96 -40.82 -23.55
C SER A 438 19.94 -41.95 -23.80
N ARG A 439 18.63 -41.73 -23.51
CA ARG A 439 17.61 -42.78 -23.72
C ARG A 439 16.30 -42.19 -24.29
N ALA A 440 15.94 -42.76 -25.45
CA ALA A 440 14.65 -42.65 -26.12
C ALA A 440 14.26 -41.24 -26.60
N ILE A 441 14.67 -40.94 -27.80
CA ILE A 441 14.17 -39.81 -28.57
C ILE A 441 12.72 -40.13 -28.97
N ASN A 442 11.77 -39.49 -28.31
CA ASN A 442 10.37 -39.58 -28.69
C ASN A 442 10.08 -38.62 -29.84
N ASN A 443 9.31 -39.08 -30.85
CA ASN A 443 8.80 -38.17 -31.86
C ASN A 443 7.83 -37.18 -31.22
N ILE A 444 8.07 -35.88 -31.40
CA ILE A 444 7.20 -34.80 -30.95
C ILE A 444 6.32 -34.38 -32.10
N GLU A 445 5.01 -34.47 -31.94
CA GLU A 445 4.03 -34.11 -32.95
C GLU A 445 4.19 -32.62 -33.35
N GLY A 446 4.40 -32.38 -34.64
CA GLY A 446 4.59 -31.01 -35.18
C GLY A 446 6.04 -30.53 -35.27
N LEU A 447 7.03 -31.32 -34.83
CA LEU A 447 8.45 -30.99 -35.00
C LEU A 447 9.16 -31.98 -35.97
N GLU A 448 10.06 -31.44 -36.78
CA GLU A 448 10.93 -32.26 -37.65
C GLU A 448 11.92 -33.06 -36.80
N ARG A 449 12.19 -34.28 -37.20
CA ARG A 449 13.07 -35.20 -36.44
C ARG A 449 14.47 -34.63 -36.20
N GLU A 450 15.00 -33.86 -37.13
CA GLU A 450 16.32 -33.23 -37.00
C GLU A 450 16.31 -32.16 -35.89
N VAL A 451 15.22 -31.41 -35.75
CA VAL A 451 15.03 -30.41 -34.69
C VAL A 451 14.94 -31.10 -33.32
N VAL A 452 14.23 -32.22 -33.25
CA VAL A 452 14.09 -33.00 -32.00
C VAL A 452 15.44 -33.60 -31.59
N LEU A 453 16.23 -34.10 -32.51
CA LEU A 453 17.58 -34.61 -32.26
C LEU A 453 18.52 -33.50 -31.77
N PHE A 454 18.50 -32.36 -32.47
CA PHE A 454 19.29 -31.20 -32.06
C PHE A 454 18.91 -30.73 -30.65
N ALA A 455 17.61 -30.60 -30.35
CA ALA A 455 17.13 -30.19 -29.02
C ALA A 455 17.53 -31.20 -27.94
N HIS A 456 17.46 -32.49 -28.22
CA HIS A 456 17.82 -33.55 -27.28
C HIS A 456 19.29 -33.52 -26.87
N ASP A 457 20.18 -33.19 -27.82
CA ASP A 457 21.63 -33.16 -27.58
C ASP A 457 22.15 -31.78 -27.13
N ALA A 458 21.29 -30.78 -27.10
CA ALA A 458 21.68 -29.43 -26.69
C ALA A 458 21.94 -29.33 -25.20
N ASP A 459 23.10 -28.78 -24.83
CA ASP A 459 23.48 -28.46 -23.45
C ASP A 459 22.89 -27.09 -23.08
N ILE A 460 21.74 -27.09 -22.38
CA ILE A 460 20.98 -25.88 -22.05
C ILE A 460 20.74 -25.82 -20.52
N THR A 461 20.91 -24.66 -19.93
CA THR A 461 20.50 -24.40 -18.54
C THR A 461 19.28 -23.50 -18.52
N PHE A 462 18.19 -23.98 -17.95
CA PHE A 462 16.97 -23.22 -17.72
C PHE A 462 16.96 -22.70 -16.29
N ILE A 463 16.81 -21.40 -16.11
CA ILE A 463 16.70 -20.74 -14.78
C ILE A 463 15.36 -20.02 -14.72
N GLY A 464 14.55 -20.31 -13.69
CA GLY A 464 13.24 -19.69 -13.63
C GLY A 464 12.53 -19.76 -12.30
N ASP A 465 11.26 -19.37 -12.37
CA ASP A 465 10.31 -19.35 -11.26
C ASP A 465 9.32 -20.53 -11.33
N SER A 466 8.14 -20.36 -10.74
CA SER A 466 7.07 -21.38 -10.76
C SER A 466 6.55 -21.72 -12.16
N VAL A 467 6.67 -20.80 -13.12
CA VAL A 467 6.28 -21.04 -14.51
C VAL A 467 7.23 -22.05 -15.15
N LEU A 468 8.54 -21.91 -14.93
CA LEU A 468 9.52 -22.91 -15.38
C LEU A 468 9.24 -24.29 -14.75
N LEU A 469 8.93 -24.33 -13.45
CA LEU A 469 8.63 -25.58 -12.75
C LEU A 469 7.39 -26.29 -13.33
N SER A 470 6.39 -25.55 -13.77
CA SER A 470 5.16 -26.12 -14.33
C SER A 470 5.37 -26.82 -15.68
N VAL A 471 6.43 -26.47 -16.40
CA VAL A 471 6.79 -27.06 -17.72
C VAL A 471 8.08 -27.87 -17.69
N SER A 472 8.65 -28.07 -16.51
CA SER A 472 9.96 -28.71 -16.35
C SER A 472 10.02 -30.13 -16.89
N ASP A 473 9.00 -30.94 -16.67
CA ASP A 473 8.92 -32.32 -17.15
C ASP A 473 8.94 -32.38 -18.69
N GLN A 474 8.24 -31.45 -19.38
CA GLN A 474 8.23 -31.33 -20.82
C GLN A 474 9.59 -30.88 -21.35
N LEU A 475 10.21 -29.90 -20.71
CA LEU A 475 11.53 -29.40 -21.09
C LEU A 475 12.58 -30.48 -21.00
N VAL A 476 12.60 -31.26 -19.94
CA VAL A 476 13.56 -32.40 -19.79
C VAL A 476 13.27 -33.54 -20.80
N THR A 477 12.02 -33.70 -21.19
CA THR A 477 11.66 -34.69 -22.21
C THR A 477 12.16 -34.26 -23.59
N ILE A 478 12.11 -32.97 -23.91
CA ILE A 478 12.54 -32.41 -25.20
C ILE A 478 14.07 -32.25 -25.23
N PHE A 479 14.63 -31.65 -24.18
CA PHE A 479 16.05 -31.34 -24.04
C PHE A 479 16.69 -32.37 -23.07
N GLY A 480 17.11 -33.50 -23.62
CA GLY A 480 17.60 -34.65 -22.84
C GLY A 480 18.79 -34.34 -21.93
N ARG A 481 19.59 -33.29 -22.23
CA ARG A 481 20.78 -32.86 -21.49
C ARG A 481 20.57 -31.56 -20.72
N ALA A 482 19.33 -31.05 -20.69
CA ALA A 482 19.03 -29.80 -20.02
C ALA A 482 19.19 -29.89 -18.48
N VAL A 483 19.68 -28.81 -17.92
CA VAL A 483 19.62 -28.54 -16.49
C VAL A 483 18.50 -27.56 -16.23
N VAL A 484 17.56 -27.91 -15.36
CA VAL A 484 16.40 -27.08 -15.01
C VAL A 484 16.48 -26.65 -13.58
N GLU A 485 16.61 -25.35 -13.32
CA GLU A 485 16.75 -24.76 -12.01
C GLU A 485 15.61 -23.77 -11.75
N GLY A 486 14.53 -24.27 -11.17
CA GLY A 486 13.31 -23.52 -10.88
C GLY A 486 13.00 -23.42 -9.39
N ALA A 487 12.44 -22.30 -8.95
CA ALA A 487 11.91 -22.15 -7.60
C ALA A 487 10.67 -21.24 -7.57
N VAL A 488 9.73 -21.55 -6.67
CA VAL A 488 8.52 -20.76 -6.49
C VAL A 488 8.87 -19.35 -6.04
N SER A 489 8.18 -18.35 -6.59
CA SER A 489 8.34 -16.95 -6.23
C SER A 489 9.75 -16.39 -6.44
N ARG A 490 10.62 -17.10 -7.16
CA ARG A 490 11.97 -16.63 -7.45
C ARG A 490 11.93 -15.34 -8.23
N GLN A 491 12.64 -14.34 -7.73
CA GLN A 491 12.88 -13.07 -8.40
C GLN A 491 14.31 -13.01 -8.96
N LEU A 492 14.54 -12.12 -9.95
CA LEU A 492 15.85 -12.02 -10.62
C LEU A 492 17.01 -11.78 -9.66
N TYR A 493 16.83 -10.99 -8.60
CA TYR A 493 17.89 -10.70 -7.62
C TYR A 493 18.28 -11.90 -6.74
N GLN A 494 17.43 -12.91 -6.63
CA GLN A 494 17.68 -14.12 -5.86
C GLN A 494 18.51 -15.17 -6.61
N THR A 495 18.81 -14.92 -7.88
CA THR A 495 19.54 -15.87 -8.73
C THR A 495 21.04 -15.88 -8.54
N THR A 496 21.62 -14.93 -7.80
CA THR A 496 23.06 -14.81 -7.59
C THR A 496 23.66 -16.09 -6.97
N GLU A 497 23.03 -16.59 -5.90
CA GLU A 497 23.48 -17.82 -5.23
C GLU A 497 23.27 -19.06 -6.10
N VAL A 498 22.17 -19.08 -6.85
CA VAL A 498 21.84 -20.16 -7.78
C VAL A 498 22.86 -20.26 -8.91
N ILE A 499 23.23 -19.14 -9.51
CA ILE A 499 24.26 -19.09 -10.57
C ILE A 499 25.61 -19.54 -10.03
N ALA A 500 25.96 -19.15 -8.81
CA ALA A 500 27.20 -19.56 -8.17
C ALA A 500 27.24 -21.08 -7.92
N ASP A 501 26.10 -21.65 -7.50
CA ASP A 501 25.97 -23.09 -7.25
C ASP A 501 25.99 -23.90 -8.57
N LEU A 502 25.29 -23.43 -9.62
CA LEU A 502 25.33 -24.04 -10.96
C LEU A 502 26.75 -24.03 -11.54
N LYS A 503 27.51 -22.95 -11.36
CA LYS A 503 28.92 -22.88 -11.75
C LYS A 503 29.77 -23.89 -11.00
N LYS A 504 29.56 -24.01 -9.70
CA LYS A 504 30.31 -24.95 -8.83
C LYS A 504 30.07 -26.42 -9.20
N ARG A 505 28.83 -26.72 -9.66
CA ARG A 505 28.44 -28.06 -10.11
C ARG A 505 28.77 -28.33 -11.58
N GLU A 506 29.34 -27.36 -12.31
CA GLU A 506 29.58 -27.42 -13.78
C GLU A 506 28.29 -27.64 -14.59
N GLN A 507 27.17 -27.12 -14.06
CA GLN A 507 25.84 -27.26 -14.64
C GLN A 507 25.34 -25.97 -15.33
N LEU A 508 26.15 -24.91 -15.38
CA LEU A 508 25.86 -23.70 -16.11
C LEU A 508 26.41 -23.81 -17.53
N HIS A 509 25.60 -24.28 -18.47
CA HIS A 509 25.95 -24.47 -19.86
C HIS A 509 26.17 -23.14 -20.60
N ASP A 510 26.66 -23.20 -21.85
CA ASP A 510 26.89 -22.00 -22.67
C ASP A 510 25.57 -21.33 -23.11
N THR A 511 24.52 -22.13 -23.31
CA THR A 511 23.18 -21.63 -23.56
C THR A 511 22.36 -21.57 -22.26
N VAL A 512 21.88 -20.38 -21.90
CA VAL A 512 21.06 -20.15 -20.70
C VAL A 512 19.73 -19.53 -21.11
N VAL A 513 18.64 -20.17 -20.70
CA VAL A 513 17.26 -19.70 -20.96
C VAL A 513 16.61 -19.31 -19.64
N VAL A 514 16.09 -18.09 -19.57
CA VAL A 514 15.59 -17.47 -18.33
C VAL A 514 14.09 -17.27 -18.40
N PHE A 515 13.39 -17.87 -17.42
CA PHE A 515 11.95 -17.76 -17.19
C PHE A 515 11.70 -16.97 -15.89
N LEU A 516 12.04 -15.70 -15.87
CA LEU A 516 11.89 -14.82 -14.71
C LEU A 516 11.15 -13.55 -15.09
N GLY A 517 10.44 -12.96 -14.14
CA GLY A 517 9.68 -11.72 -14.32
C GLY A 517 8.18 -11.89 -14.10
N SER A 518 7.68 -13.11 -13.85
CA SER A 518 6.30 -13.34 -13.45
C SER A 518 6.05 -12.90 -11.99
N ASN A 519 7.04 -12.98 -11.11
CA ASN A 519 6.95 -12.68 -9.69
C ASN A 519 7.44 -11.26 -9.29
N GLY A 520 7.60 -10.36 -10.24
CA GLY A 520 7.98 -8.98 -9.97
C GLY A 520 8.78 -8.33 -11.09
N THR A 521 8.80 -7.01 -11.08
CA THR A 521 9.63 -6.23 -12.00
C THR A 521 11.08 -6.19 -11.49
N PHE A 522 12.02 -6.18 -12.39
CA PHE A 522 13.43 -6.02 -12.05
C PHE A 522 13.98 -4.70 -12.63
N THR A 523 14.99 -4.16 -11.96
CA THR A 523 15.66 -2.94 -12.40
C THR A 523 16.74 -3.26 -13.43
N ARG A 524 17.13 -2.23 -14.19
CA ARG A 524 18.27 -2.32 -15.10
C ARG A 524 19.54 -2.79 -14.38
N THR A 525 19.79 -2.29 -13.17
CA THR A 525 20.95 -2.67 -12.36
C THR A 525 20.92 -4.15 -11.94
N GLN A 526 19.74 -4.69 -11.61
CA GLN A 526 19.57 -6.12 -11.31
C GLN A 526 19.84 -6.98 -12.54
N MET A 527 19.35 -6.54 -13.70
CA MET A 527 19.60 -7.24 -14.97
C MET A 527 21.10 -7.20 -15.36
N GLU A 528 21.74 -6.04 -15.26
CA GLU A 528 23.18 -5.89 -15.53
C GLU A 528 24.02 -6.77 -14.60
N ARG A 529 23.65 -6.86 -13.34
CA ARG A 529 24.29 -7.75 -12.36
C ARG A 529 24.10 -9.22 -12.74
N PHE A 530 22.87 -9.61 -13.06
CA PHE A 530 22.54 -10.97 -13.49
C PHE A 530 23.35 -11.41 -14.72
N ILE A 531 23.40 -10.57 -15.75
CA ILE A 531 24.19 -10.84 -16.98
C ILE A 531 25.67 -10.97 -16.64
N LYS A 532 26.22 -10.11 -15.77
CA LYS A 532 27.61 -10.18 -15.32
C LYS A 532 27.89 -11.46 -14.54
N GLU A 533 26.96 -11.90 -13.70
CA GLU A 533 27.09 -13.13 -12.90
C GLU A 533 27.02 -14.38 -13.77
N ILE A 534 26.16 -14.45 -14.78
CA ILE A 534 26.13 -15.54 -15.75
C ILE A 534 27.45 -15.58 -16.54
N GLY A 535 27.91 -14.47 -17.04
CA GLY A 535 29.09 -14.31 -17.88
C GLY A 535 28.72 -13.84 -19.30
N THR A 536 29.52 -12.92 -19.83
CA THR A 536 29.29 -12.30 -21.15
C THR A 536 29.60 -13.19 -22.35
N SER A 537 30.19 -14.36 -22.12
CA SER A 537 30.52 -15.34 -23.18
C SER A 537 29.41 -16.36 -23.44
N LYS A 538 28.30 -16.30 -22.69
CA LYS A 538 27.20 -17.25 -22.81
C LYS A 538 26.04 -16.68 -23.64
N ASP A 539 25.37 -17.54 -24.38
CA ASP A 539 24.15 -17.22 -25.13
C ASP A 539 22.97 -17.18 -24.15
N LEU A 540 22.43 -15.97 -23.95
CA LEU A 540 21.39 -15.72 -22.97
C LEU A 540 20.05 -15.39 -23.65
N PHE A 541 19.03 -16.20 -23.40
CA PHE A 541 17.68 -16.03 -23.88
C PHE A 541 16.71 -15.73 -22.75
N PHE A 542 15.89 -14.68 -22.90
CA PHE A 542 14.82 -14.35 -21.96
C PHE A 542 13.47 -14.68 -22.57
N LEU A 543 12.69 -15.50 -21.90
CA LEU A 543 11.28 -15.70 -22.23
C LEU A 543 10.47 -14.64 -21.48
N THR A 544 9.89 -13.72 -22.23
CA THR A 544 9.02 -12.67 -21.69
C THR A 544 7.64 -13.26 -21.40
N THR A 545 7.27 -13.29 -20.13
CA THR A 545 5.91 -13.63 -19.71
C THR A 545 5.02 -12.40 -19.89
N ASN A 546 3.98 -12.50 -20.71
CA ASN A 546 2.94 -11.48 -20.77
C ASN A 546 2.00 -11.70 -19.60
N VAL A 547 2.36 -11.15 -18.45
CA VAL A 547 1.47 -11.17 -17.28
C VAL A 547 0.56 -9.97 -17.40
N PRO A 548 -0.77 -10.15 -17.48
CA PRO A 548 -1.71 -9.03 -17.45
C PRO A 548 -1.52 -8.28 -16.12
N ARG A 549 -1.10 -7.05 -16.19
CA ARG A 549 -0.88 -6.16 -15.03
C ARG A 549 -2.09 -5.30 -14.78
#